data_defd15fada1d11687210c9ce31aac2bf
#
_entry.id   defd15fada1d11687210c9ce31aac2bf
#
_cell.length_a   1.000
_cell.length_b   1.000
_cell.length_c   1.000
_cell.angle_alpha   90.00
_cell.angle_beta   90.00
_cell.angle_gamma   90.00
#
_symmetry.space_group_name_H-M   'P 1'
#
loop_
_entity.id
_entity.type
_entity.pdbx_description
1 polymer ?
#
loop_
_entity_poly.entity_id
_entity_poly.type
_entity_poly.pdbx_seq_one_letter_code
_entity_poly.pdbx_strand_id
1 'polypeptide(L)'
;MTGLKNISKAEVLTLKDEVAYQKGQVVSKTLAQNAALSVTVFSFDKGEEISTHESGGDAFVTCLDGVGRITIDGKEYLLREGESIVMPARHPHAVYGQEPFKMLLVVVF
;
A
#
# COMPACT_ATOMS: atom_id res chain seq x y z
N MET A 1 -18.28 -0.14 -14.28
CA MET A 1 -17.91 0.77 -13.20
C MET A 1 -16.67 1.59 -13.58
N THR A 2 -16.73 2.86 -13.47
CA THR A 2 -15.63 3.74 -13.86
C THR A 2 -15.27 4.68 -12.72
N GLY A 3 -13.99 5.03 -12.65
CA GLY A 3 -13.48 6.00 -11.72
C GLY A 3 -13.20 5.47 -10.31
N LEU A 4 -12.92 6.40 -9.42
CA LEU A 4 -12.59 6.12 -8.03
C LEU A 4 -13.85 5.96 -7.19
N LYS A 5 -13.78 5.10 -6.17
CA LYS A 5 -14.81 4.88 -5.17
C LYS A 5 -14.23 5.06 -3.76
N ASN A 6 -15.10 5.20 -2.78
CA ASN A 6 -14.74 5.28 -1.35
C ASN A 6 -13.83 6.47 -1.02
N ILE A 7 -13.87 7.51 -1.83
CA ILE A 7 -13.09 8.73 -1.62
C ILE A 7 -13.88 9.93 -2.15
N SER A 8 -13.77 11.06 -1.47
CA SER A 8 -14.44 12.31 -1.88
C SER A 8 -13.85 12.83 -3.19
N LYS A 9 -14.71 13.47 -3.99
CA LYS A 9 -14.30 14.10 -5.26
C LYS A 9 -14.47 15.61 -5.14
N ALA A 10 -13.61 16.34 -5.87
CA ALA A 10 -13.61 17.80 -5.92
C ALA A 10 -13.40 18.44 -4.54
N GLU A 11 -12.66 17.78 -3.66
CA GLU A 11 -12.24 18.27 -2.35
C GLU A 11 -10.77 18.01 -2.14
N VAL A 12 -10.10 18.93 -1.48
CA VAL A 12 -8.73 18.69 -1.02
C VAL A 12 -8.77 17.72 0.15
N LEU A 13 -7.94 16.69 0.09
CA LEU A 13 -7.86 15.70 1.16
C LEU A 13 -6.40 15.34 1.45
N THR A 14 -6.16 14.81 2.64
CA THR A 14 -4.88 14.24 3.02
C THR A 14 -5.02 12.72 2.96
N LEU A 15 -4.34 12.10 2.02
CA LEU A 15 -4.58 10.69 1.69
C LEU A 15 -4.35 9.74 2.88
N LYS A 16 -3.37 10.03 3.73
CA LYS A 16 -3.12 9.20 4.92
C LYS A 16 -4.29 9.19 5.91
N ASP A 17 -5.17 10.17 5.85
CA ASP A 17 -6.34 10.24 6.74
C ASP A 17 -7.50 9.38 6.24
N GLU A 18 -7.39 8.78 5.05
CA GLU A 18 -8.43 7.91 4.49
C GLU A 18 -8.49 6.54 5.17
N VAL A 19 -7.45 6.15 5.89
CA VAL A 19 -7.42 4.93 6.70
C VAL A 19 -6.84 5.23 8.07
N ALA A 20 -7.43 4.65 9.11
CA ALA A 20 -6.95 4.81 10.49
C ALA A 20 -6.15 3.58 10.90
N TYR A 21 -5.16 3.78 11.80
CA TYR A 21 -4.53 2.64 12.47
C TYR A 21 -5.53 1.94 13.38
N GLN A 22 -5.52 0.62 13.34
CA GLN A 22 -6.29 -0.21 14.26
C GLN A 22 -5.36 -1.23 14.90
N LYS A 23 -5.41 -1.33 16.21
CA LYS A 23 -4.51 -2.18 16.99
C LYS A 23 -4.56 -3.62 16.50
N GLY A 24 -3.39 -4.17 16.20
CA GLY A 24 -3.22 -5.56 15.77
C GLY A 24 -3.77 -5.85 14.38
N GLN A 25 -3.98 -4.83 13.54
CA GLN A 25 -4.63 -5.02 12.25
C GLN A 25 -3.90 -4.36 11.10
N VAL A 26 -4.10 -4.94 9.92
CA VAL A 26 -3.91 -4.28 8.63
C VAL A 26 -5.29 -3.86 8.15
N VAL A 27 -5.45 -2.59 7.82
CA VAL A 27 -6.71 -2.03 7.31
C VAL A 27 -6.50 -1.57 5.88
N SER A 28 -7.44 -1.87 5.00
CA SER A 28 -7.36 -1.47 3.60
C SER A 28 -8.63 -0.79 3.15
N LYS A 29 -8.48 0.15 2.21
CA LYS A 29 -9.58 0.84 1.56
C LYS A 29 -9.30 0.85 0.07
N THR A 30 -10.09 0.11 -0.68
CA THR A 30 -9.95 0.03 -2.14
C THR A 30 -10.60 1.24 -2.79
N LEU A 31 -9.85 1.96 -3.59
CA LEU A 31 -10.30 3.16 -4.31
C LEU A 31 -10.65 2.88 -5.76
N ALA A 32 -10.04 1.89 -6.36
CA ALA A 32 -10.35 1.43 -7.72
C ALA A 32 -9.84 0.01 -7.91
N GLN A 33 -10.56 -0.77 -8.70
CA GLN A 33 -10.13 -2.12 -9.07
C GLN A 33 -10.79 -2.53 -10.37
N ASN A 34 -9.97 -2.89 -11.37
CA ASN A 34 -10.45 -3.38 -12.65
C ASN A 34 -9.35 -4.22 -13.32
N ALA A 35 -9.56 -4.61 -14.58
CA ALA A 35 -8.60 -5.45 -15.30
C ALA A 35 -7.27 -4.74 -15.59
N ALA A 36 -7.24 -3.40 -15.58
CA ALA A 36 -6.05 -2.61 -15.90
C ALA A 36 -5.24 -2.22 -14.68
N LEU A 37 -5.93 -1.96 -13.53
CA LEU A 37 -5.25 -1.47 -12.34
C LEU A 37 -6.05 -1.73 -11.07
N SER A 38 -5.37 -1.60 -9.93
CA SER A 38 -5.99 -1.46 -8.63
C SER A 38 -5.33 -0.33 -7.85
N VAL A 39 -6.11 0.38 -7.05
CA VAL A 39 -5.64 1.47 -6.18
C VAL A 39 -6.19 1.22 -4.78
N THR A 40 -5.31 1.09 -3.80
CA THR A 40 -5.69 0.78 -2.42
C THR A 40 -4.85 1.59 -1.45
N VAL A 41 -5.47 2.07 -0.38
CA VAL A 41 -4.76 2.70 0.74
C VAL A 41 -4.76 1.71 1.90
N PHE A 42 -3.61 1.53 2.54
CA PHE A 42 -3.42 0.61 3.66
C PHE A 42 -2.93 1.32 4.90
N SER A 43 -3.33 0.81 6.06
CA SER A 43 -2.64 1.10 7.33
C SER A 43 -2.23 -0.22 7.97
N PHE A 44 -1.03 -0.23 8.57
CA PHE A 44 -0.46 -1.36 9.29
C PHE A 44 -0.17 -0.91 10.70
N ASP A 45 -0.71 -1.60 11.71
CA ASP A 45 -0.18 -1.45 13.05
C ASP A 45 1.25 -1.96 13.08
N LYS A 46 2.05 -1.46 14.02
CA LYS A 46 3.43 -1.93 14.19
C LYS A 46 3.47 -3.45 14.32
N GLY A 47 4.31 -4.10 13.53
CA GLY A 47 4.48 -5.54 13.55
C GLY A 47 3.49 -6.33 12.69
N GLU A 48 2.47 -5.68 12.13
CA GLU A 48 1.54 -6.34 11.23
C GLU A 48 2.12 -6.40 9.82
N GLU A 49 1.71 -7.42 9.06
CA GLU A 49 2.32 -7.66 7.75
C GLU A 49 1.34 -8.26 6.73
N ILE A 50 1.68 -8.08 5.47
CA ILE A 50 1.17 -8.89 4.38
C ILE A 50 2.32 -9.82 4.00
N SER A 51 2.10 -11.13 4.17
CA SER A 51 3.12 -12.16 3.94
C SER A 51 3.54 -12.22 2.47
N THR A 52 4.65 -12.90 2.22
CA THR A 52 5.22 -13.04 0.87
C THR A 52 4.19 -13.58 -0.13
N HIS A 53 4.04 -12.86 -1.23
CA HIS A 53 3.16 -13.22 -2.33
C HIS A 53 3.67 -12.59 -3.62
N GLU A 54 3.01 -12.87 -4.74
CA GLU A 54 3.31 -12.30 -6.04
C GLU A 54 2.08 -11.57 -6.59
N SER A 55 2.31 -10.58 -7.42
CA SER A 55 1.27 -9.87 -8.14
C SER A 55 1.47 -10.04 -9.64
N GLY A 56 0.38 -10.08 -10.40
CA GLY A 56 0.41 -10.14 -11.86
C GLY A 56 0.81 -8.81 -12.52
N GLY A 57 0.85 -7.72 -11.77
CA GLY A 57 1.24 -6.40 -12.25
C GLY A 57 2.35 -5.78 -11.42
N ASP A 58 2.93 -4.70 -11.94
CA ASP A 58 3.89 -3.90 -11.18
C ASP A 58 3.14 -3.15 -10.07
N ALA A 59 3.65 -3.25 -8.84
CA ALA A 59 3.04 -2.65 -7.67
C ALA A 59 3.84 -1.42 -7.23
N PHE A 60 3.26 -0.24 -7.42
CA PHE A 60 3.85 1.03 -7.01
C PHE A 60 3.40 1.34 -5.58
N VAL A 61 4.36 1.44 -4.67
CA VAL A 61 4.11 1.71 -3.25
C VAL A 61 4.67 3.06 -2.88
N THR A 62 3.84 3.91 -2.26
CA THR A 62 4.28 5.17 -1.67
C THR A 62 3.95 5.17 -0.18
N CYS A 63 4.94 5.44 0.66
CA CYS A 63 4.74 5.61 2.09
C CYS A 63 4.05 6.95 2.37
N LEU A 64 2.91 6.89 3.04
CA LEU A 64 2.13 8.07 3.43
C LEU A 64 2.41 8.49 4.87
N ASP A 65 2.81 7.55 5.73
CA ASP A 65 3.03 7.78 7.15
C ASP A 65 3.87 6.64 7.74
N GLY A 66 4.71 6.94 8.69
CA GLY A 66 5.49 5.94 9.42
C GLY A 66 6.63 5.32 8.63
N VAL A 67 6.93 4.06 8.92
CA VAL A 67 8.02 3.31 8.29
C VAL A 67 7.55 1.90 7.94
N GLY A 68 7.63 1.57 6.66
CA GLY A 68 7.37 0.22 6.18
C GLY A 68 8.66 -0.49 5.79
N ARG A 69 8.69 -1.82 5.98
CA ARG A 69 9.74 -2.68 5.47
C ARG A 69 9.18 -3.48 4.31
N ILE A 70 9.73 -3.23 3.13
CA ILE A 70 9.33 -3.91 1.91
C ILE A 70 10.41 -4.95 1.59
N THR A 71 10.02 -6.19 1.38
CA THR A 71 10.94 -7.25 0.99
C THR A 71 10.62 -7.68 -0.44
N ILE A 72 11.61 -7.63 -1.33
CA ILE A 72 11.48 -8.02 -2.73
C ILE A 72 12.61 -9.00 -3.04
N ASP A 73 12.25 -10.22 -3.50
CA ASP A 73 13.23 -11.28 -3.78
C ASP A 73 14.20 -11.53 -2.61
N GLY A 74 13.66 -11.42 -1.39
CA GLY A 74 14.46 -11.64 -0.16
C GLY A 74 15.29 -10.45 0.30
N LYS A 75 15.32 -9.35 -0.47
CA LYS A 75 16.05 -8.13 -0.08
C LYS A 75 15.10 -7.15 0.60
N GLU A 76 15.53 -6.61 1.74
CA GLU A 76 14.73 -5.68 2.54
C GLU A 76 15.05 -4.23 2.21
N TYR A 77 13.99 -3.40 2.16
CA TYR A 77 14.06 -1.96 1.94
C TYR A 77 13.22 -1.28 3.01
N LEU A 78 13.73 -0.24 3.64
CA LEU A 78 12.92 0.62 4.52
C LEU A 78 12.36 1.77 3.68
N LEU A 79 11.06 1.99 3.83
CA LEU A 79 10.32 3.01 3.12
C LEU A 79 9.75 4.00 4.15
N ARG A 80 10.12 5.26 4.02
CA ARG A 80 9.70 6.34 4.92
C ARG A 80 8.76 7.29 4.20
N GLU A 81 8.08 8.13 4.97
CA GLU A 81 7.09 9.08 4.44
C GLU A 81 7.63 9.83 3.23
N GLY A 82 6.87 9.83 2.14
CA GLY A 82 7.22 10.47 0.88
C GLY A 82 8.07 9.63 -0.06
N GLU A 83 8.59 8.49 0.42
CA GLU A 83 9.39 7.58 -0.42
C GLU A 83 8.51 6.55 -1.12
N SER A 84 8.97 6.09 -2.28
CA SER A 84 8.25 5.10 -3.08
C SER A 84 9.18 4.00 -3.55
N ILE A 85 8.60 2.83 -3.84
CA ILE A 85 9.30 1.70 -4.43
C ILE A 85 8.34 0.96 -5.36
N VAL A 86 8.88 0.39 -6.44
CA VAL A 86 8.11 -0.47 -7.34
C VAL A 86 8.48 -1.92 -7.05
N MET A 87 7.46 -2.73 -6.74
CA MET A 87 7.60 -4.18 -6.61
C MET A 87 7.27 -4.79 -7.97
N PRO A 88 8.27 -5.40 -8.66
CA PRO A 88 8.05 -5.88 -10.02
C PRO A 88 7.02 -7.00 -10.10
N ALA A 89 6.28 -7.06 -11.20
CA ALA A 89 5.33 -8.14 -11.45
C ALA A 89 6.01 -9.50 -11.35
N ARG A 90 5.32 -10.44 -10.72
CA ARG A 90 5.74 -11.84 -10.56
C ARG A 90 7.03 -12.05 -9.77
N HIS A 91 7.47 -11.05 -9.02
CA HIS A 91 8.55 -11.20 -8.04
C HIS A 91 7.96 -11.37 -6.64
N PRO A 92 8.45 -12.31 -5.81
CA PRO A 92 7.97 -12.45 -4.44
C PRO A 92 8.23 -11.19 -3.64
N HIS A 93 7.20 -10.72 -2.93
CA HIS A 93 7.32 -9.52 -2.10
C HIS A 93 6.46 -9.64 -0.84
N ALA A 94 6.87 -8.90 0.20
CA ALA A 94 6.17 -8.81 1.47
C ALA A 94 6.23 -7.38 1.99
N VAL A 95 5.24 -7.00 2.81
CA VAL A 95 5.16 -5.68 3.42
C VAL A 95 4.98 -5.85 4.93
N TYR A 96 5.78 -5.13 5.71
CA TYR A 96 5.78 -5.23 7.17
C TYR A 96 5.78 -3.82 7.79
N GLY A 97 4.95 -3.62 8.80
CA GLY A 97 4.92 -2.37 9.58
C GLY A 97 6.10 -2.31 10.54
N GLN A 98 7.21 -1.72 10.11
CA GLN A 98 8.40 -1.52 10.95
C GLN A 98 8.07 -0.60 12.12
N GLU A 99 7.34 0.45 11.86
CA GLU A 99 6.59 1.30 12.79
C GLU A 99 5.15 1.29 12.28
N PRO A 100 4.18 1.91 12.97
CA PRO A 100 2.87 2.11 12.35
C PRO A 100 3.07 2.77 10.98
N PHE A 101 2.44 2.19 9.95
CA PHE A 101 2.79 2.48 8.56
C PHE A 101 1.53 2.60 7.71
N LYS A 102 1.47 3.63 6.88
CA LYS A 102 0.42 3.79 5.86
C LYS A 102 1.03 3.89 4.48
N MET A 103 0.39 3.29 3.51
CA MET A 103 0.86 3.31 2.13
C MET A 103 -0.27 3.44 1.12
N LEU A 104 0.04 4.06 -0.01
CA LEU A 104 -0.74 3.97 -1.23
C LEU A 104 -0.14 2.87 -2.09
N LEU A 105 -0.98 1.97 -2.56
CA LEU A 105 -0.59 0.88 -3.46
C LEU A 105 -1.34 1.03 -4.78
N VAL A 106 -0.60 1.15 -5.87
CA VAL A 106 -1.16 1.13 -7.22
C VAL A 106 -0.55 -0.05 -7.97
N VAL A 107 -1.39 -0.99 -8.39
CA VAL A 107 -0.95 -2.13 -9.19
C VAL A 107 -1.39 -1.89 -10.63
N VAL A 108 -0.45 -1.96 -11.55
CA VAL A 108 -0.69 -1.79 -12.98
C VAL A 108 -0.48 -3.15 -13.65
N PHE A 109 -1.55 -3.70 -14.16
CA PHE A 109 -1.54 -5.02 -14.79
C PHE A 109 -1.14 -4.98 -16.26
#